data_de4ec6753ed062510548582557d587a8
#
_entry.id   de4ec6753ed062510548582557d587a8
#
_cell.length_a   1.000
_cell.length_b   1.000
_cell.length_c   1.000
_cell.angle_alpha   90.00
_cell.angle_beta   90.00
_cell.angle_gamma   90.00
#
_symmetry.space_group_name_H-M   'P 1'
#
loop_
_entity.id
_entity.type
_entity.pdbx_description
1 polymer ?
#
loop_
_entity_poly.entity_id
_entity_poly.type
_entity_poly.pdbx_seq_one_letter_code
_entity_poly.pdbx_strand_id
1 'polypeptide(L)'
;MFQTRRQRLNQNLLEKNMQAVLLDSPSNLYYYTGFTGGEAVFLMFVSEQDTPKTDCSINQGLDSGNAKEEQLKTNQVYLITDSRYYEQVEKECPDITLIRMENQGFSEYVKELLENYDDNFNESHPQSIVSNSKKSKELMYTIAVEDTMNLELYLKLSNACPDNQFVIAKDAIMESRMIKDEAELQTIAKAEAIGDAAFTHILDYMKPGVTEADIALEIEFFMKRQGASKLSFDTIVASGPNSSMPHAQVTNRKLQMGDFVTMDFGCVYQGYCSDMTRTVAIGEPTEEMRKVYQIVLDANLRAMEAIRKGVKCNEIDAVARGYIKSQGYGDYFGHGLGHGVGLDIHEEPRFSPKCDVITKENMVITDEPGIYLPGRFGVRIEDLVVVKKDGYEKLSHSDKQLIVL
;
A
#
# COMPACT_ATOMS: atom_id res chain seq x y z
N MET A 1 2.67 9.82 -15.26
CA MET A 1 2.37 8.91 -14.12
C MET A 1 1.45 9.59 -13.11
N PHE A 2 1.89 10.55 -12.31
CA PHE A 2 1.10 11.16 -11.22
C PHE A 2 -0.20 11.81 -11.71
N GLN A 3 -0.20 12.51 -12.82
CA GLN A 3 -1.43 13.08 -13.40
C GLN A 3 -2.48 12.01 -13.70
N THR A 4 -2.10 10.87 -14.26
CA THR A 4 -3.02 9.74 -14.53
C THR A 4 -3.62 9.17 -13.23
N ARG A 5 -2.83 9.12 -12.15
CA ARG A 5 -3.29 8.67 -10.82
C ARG A 5 -4.29 9.66 -10.23
N ARG A 6 -4.03 10.97 -10.35
CA ARG A 6 -4.99 12.02 -9.94
C ARG A 6 -6.29 11.97 -10.75
N GLN A 7 -6.22 11.69 -12.06
CA GLN A 7 -7.42 11.52 -12.90
C GLN A 7 -8.28 10.33 -12.45
N ARG A 8 -7.67 9.21 -12.09
CA ARG A 8 -8.40 8.06 -11.51
C ARG A 8 -9.03 8.41 -10.18
N LEU A 9 -8.30 9.10 -9.30
CA LEU A 9 -8.84 9.57 -8.03
C LEU A 9 -10.03 10.51 -8.25
N ASN A 10 -9.92 11.45 -9.17
CA ASN A 10 -11.00 12.37 -9.56
C ASN A 10 -12.25 11.60 -9.97
N GLN A 11 -12.12 10.58 -10.81
CA GLN A 11 -13.26 9.75 -11.23
C GLN A 11 -13.89 9.00 -10.06
N ASN A 12 -13.09 8.36 -9.20
CA ASN A 12 -13.58 7.65 -8.03
C ASN A 12 -14.34 8.58 -7.06
N LEU A 13 -13.89 9.84 -6.94
CA LEU A 13 -14.51 10.85 -6.08
C LEU A 13 -15.82 11.39 -6.70
N LEU A 14 -15.86 11.60 -8.01
CA LEU A 14 -17.08 11.99 -8.74
C LEU A 14 -18.21 10.96 -8.55
N GLU A 15 -17.89 9.67 -8.67
CA GLU A 15 -18.86 8.58 -8.47
C GLU A 15 -19.45 8.56 -7.06
N LYS A 16 -18.74 9.15 -6.08
CA LYS A 16 -19.17 9.27 -4.68
C LYS A 16 -19.72 10.66 -4.32
N ASN A 17 -19.92 11.55 -5.31
CA ASN A 17 -20.40 12.92 -5.11
C ASN A 17 -19.52 13.74 -4.15
N MET A 18 -18.20 13.55 -4.18
CA MET A 18 -17.24 14.34 -3.44
C MET A 18 -16.77 15.53 -4.28
N GLN A 19 -16.54 16.69 -3.67
CA GLN A 19 -16.12 17.92 -4.37
C GLN A 19 -14.64 18.21 -4.22
N ALA A 20 -14.00 17.66 -3.20
CA ALA A 20 -12.55 17.80 -2.99
C ALA A 20 -11.99 16.59 -2.23
N VAL A 21 -10.66 16.48 -2.19
CA VAL A 21 -9.94 15.51 -1.36
C VAL A 21 -8.76 16.16 -0.67
N LEU A 22 -8.57 15.80 0.59
CA LEU A 22 -7.43 16.17 1.42
C LEU A 22 -6.66 14.92 1.83
N LEU A 23 -5.34 14.91 1.58
CA LEU A 23 -4.44 13.82 1.95
C LEU A 23 -3.24 14.37 2.72
N ASP A 24 -2.81 13.69 3.79
CA ASP A 24 -1.65 14.06 4.60
C ASP A 24 -0.69 12.89 4.87
N SER A 25 -1.05 11.65 4.50
CA SER A 25 -0.14 10.52 4.67
C SER A 25 1.00 10.55 3.63
N PRO A 26 2.25 10.25 4.04
CA PRO A 26 3.39 10.24 3.13
C PRO A 26 3.20 9.35 1.90
N SER A 27 2.56 8.20 2.05
CA SER A 27 2.31 7.25 0.96
C SER A 27 1.35 7.83 -0.08
N ASN A 28 0.26 8.47 0.34
CA ASN A 28 -0.69 9.09 -0.58
C ASN A 28 -0.11 10.37 -1.20
N LEU A 29 0.63 11.18 -0.43
CA LEU A 29 1.37 12.32 -0.97
C LEU A 29 2.31 11.87 -2.09
N TYR A 30 3.14 10.84 -1.84
CA TYR A 30 4.02 10.30 -2.87
C TYR A 30 3.24 9.75 -4.07
N TYR A 31 2.19 8.96 -3.83
CA TYR A 31 1.43 8.31 -4.89
C TYR A 31 0.80 9.28 -5.88
N TYR A 32 0.24 10.38 -5.37
CA TYR A 32 -0.51 11.34 -6.20
C TYR A 32 0.33 12.52 -6.70
N THR A 33 1.48 12.79 -6.07
CA THR A 33 2.28 13.99 -6.38
C THR A 33 3.73 13.70 -6.77
N GLY A 34 4.30 12.60 -6.29
CA GLY A 34 5.73 12.30 -6.36
C GLY A 34 6.52 12.92 -5.21
N PHE A 35 5.89 13.65 -4.29
CA PHE A 35 6.55 14.31 -3.17
C PHE A 35 7.13 13.29 -2.18
N THR A 36 8.43 13.39 -1.93
CA THR A 36 9.16 12.49 -1.02
C THR A 36 9.48 13.12 0.33
N GLY A 37 9.03 14.37 0.55
CA GLY A 37 9.27 15.10 1.79
C GLY A 37 8.37 14.65 2.95
N GLY A 38 8.45 15.35 4.06
CA GLY A 38 7.75 15.01 5.30
C GLY A 38 6.36 15.62 5.42
N GLU A 39 6.27 16.78 6.06
CA GLU A 39 5.00 17.41 6.41
C GLU A 39 4.42 18.23 5.26
N ALA A 40 3.31 17.77 4.71
CA ALA A 40 2.54 18.48 3.70
C ALA A 40 1.07 18.04 3.73
N VAL A 41 0.19 18.88 3.16
CA VAL A 41 -1.21 18.55 2.89
C VAL A 41 -1.46 18.73 1.40
N PHE A 42 -1.98 17.69 0.77
CA PHE A 42 -2.43 17.72 -0.61
C PHE A 42 -3.93 18.04 -0.63
N LEU A 43 -4.31 19.04 -1.43
CA LEU A 43 -5.71 19.37 -1.72
C LEU A 43 -5.94 19.31 -3.23
N MET A 44 -6.95 18.55 -3.64
CA MET A 44 -7.41 18.51 -5.02
C MET A 44 -8.91 18.75 -5.09
N PHE A 45 -9.35 19.67 -5.93
CA PHE A 45 -10.75 19.84 -6.26
C PHE A 45 -11.16 18.86 -7.37
N VAL A 46 -12.36 18.30 -7.23
CA VAL A 46 -12.93 17.34 -8.17
C VAL A 46 -13.59 18.07 -9.34
N SER A 47 -13.31 17.65 -10.57
CA SER A 47 -13.83 18.28 -11.79
C SER A 47 -14.38 17.26 -12.77
N GLU A 48 -15.57 17.53 -13.35
CA GLU A 48 -16.16 16.72 -14.41
C GLU A 48 -15.37 16.76 -15.73
N GLN A 49 -14.56 17.80 -15.95
CA GLN A 49 -13.81 18.01 -17.18
C GLN A 49 -12.56 17.14 -17.30
N ASP A 50 -12.10 16.55 -16.20
CA ASP A 50 -10.88 15.73 -16.14
C ASP A 50 -11.14 14.22 -16.22
N THR A 51 -12.32 13.80 -16.66
CA THR A 51 -12.58 12.39 -16.96
C THR A 51 -11.85 12.01 -18.25
N PRO A 52 -11.13 10.87 -18.32
CA PRO A 52 -10.55 10.38 -19.55
C PRO A 52 -11.68 10.18 -20.56
N LYS A 53 -11.65 10.90 -21.69
CA LYS A 53 -12.57 10.62 -22.79
C LYS A 53 -12.29 9.19 -23.24
N THR A 54 -13.22 8.28 -23.02
CA THR A 54 -13.23 6.96 -23.63
C THR A 54 -13.49 7.17 -25.12
N ASP A 55 -12.43 7.29 -25.90
CA ASP A 55 -12.51 7.33 -27.36
C ASP A 55 -12.96 5.97 -27.89
N CYS A 56 -14.25 5.89 -28.19
CA CYS A 56 -14.82 4.99 -29.19
C CYS A 56 -15.45 5.83 -30.28
N SER A 57 -14.63 6.44 -31.13
CA SER A 57 -15.04 6.74 -32.54
C SER A 57 -13.85 7.34 -33.32
N ILE A 58 -13.23 6.49 -34.11
CA ILE A 58 -12.43 6.92 -35.25
C ILE A 58 -13.40 7.55 -36.25
N ASN A 59 -13.30 8.85 -36.51
CA ASN A 59 -13.64 9.39 -37.83
C ASN A 59 -12.84 10.65 -38.17
N GLN A 60 -12.34 10.63 -39.37
CA GLN A 60 -11.47 11.54 -40.08
C GLN A 60 -12.03 12.95 -40.22
N GLY A 61 -11.15 13.95 -40.21
CA GLY A 61 -11.44 15.30 -40.67
C GLY A 61 -10.28 16.24 -40.38
N LEU A 62 -9.35 16.35 -41.35
CA LEU A 62 -8.35 17.43 -41.40
C LEU A 62 -9.09 18.78 -41.49
N ASP A 63 -8.81 19.67 -40.57
CA ASP A 63 -8.79 21.11 -40.90
C ASP A 63 -7.74 21.84 -40.03
N SER A 64 -6.80 22.46 -40.74
CA SER A 64 -5.73 23.26 -40.19
C SER A 64 -6.22 24.67 -40.02
N GLY A 65 -6.29 25.19 -38.81
CA GLY A 65 -6.58 26.61 -38.59
C GLY A 65 -6.71 26.97 -37.11
N ASN A 66 -5.69 27.66 -36.58
CA ASN A 66 -5.69 28.42 -35.32
C ASN A 66 -6.03 27.65 -34.03
N ALA A 67 -5.13 26.84 -33.58
CA ALA A 67 -5.03 26.50 -32.16
C ALA A 67 -4.47 27.71 -31.39
N LYS A 68 -5.35 28.60 -30.94
CA LYS A 68 -5.10 29.34 -29.70
C LYS A 68 -5.03 28.26 -28.65
N GLU A 69 -3.92 28.24 -27.91
CA GLU A 69 -3.77 27.47 -26.67
C GLU A 69 -4.97 27.78 -25.75
N GLU A 70 -6.02 26.99 -25.83
CA GLU A 70 -6.91 26.78 -24.69
C GLU A 70 -6.04 26.13 -23.63
N GLN A 71 -5.53 26.95 -22.71
CA GLN A 71 -4.98 26.49 -21.46
C GLN A 71 -6.07 25.63 -20.82
N LEU A 72 -5.96 24.30 -20.99
CA LEU A 72 -6.79 23.32 -20.28
C LEU A 72 -6.80 23.76 -18.82
N LYS A 73 -7.97 24.07 -18.29
CA LYS A 73 -8.16 24.29 -16.86
C LYS A 73 -7.82 22.96 -16.20
N THR A 74 -6.55 22.78 -15.86
CA THR A 74 -6.06 21.65 -15.10
C THR A 74 -6.78 21.64 -13.75
N ASN A 75 -7.11 20.46 -13.22
CA ASN A 75 -7.57 20.28 -11.85
C ASN A 75 -6.81 21.23 -10.93
N GLN A 76 -7.51 21.97 -10.11
CA GLN A 76 -6.87 22.80 -9.11
C GLN A 76 -6.29 21.88 -8.04
N VAL A 77 -4.98 21.69 -8.11
CA VAL A 77 -4.21 20.76 -7.29
C VAL A 77 -3.16 21.55 -6.54
N TYR A 78 -3.18 21.42 -5.23
CA TYR A 78 -2.33 22.17 -4.33
C TYR A 78 -1.55 21.25 -3.41
N LEU A 79 -0.31 21.62 -3.11
CA LEU A 79 0.49 21.03 -2.06
C LEU A 79 0.88 22.13 -1.07
N ILE A 80 0.38 22.03 0.14
CA ILE A 80 0.56 23.01 1.21
C ILE A 80 1.69 22.50 2.09
N THR A 81 2.76 23.27 2.28
CA THR A 81 3.89 22.88 3.15
C THR A 81 4.68 24.09 3.63
N ASP A 82 5.62 23.90 4.53
CA ASP A 82 6.46 24.96 5.08
C ASP A 82 7.82 25.10 4.39
N SER A 83 8.61 26.08 4.82
CA SER A 83 9.87 26.47 4.19
C SER A 83 10.94 25.37 4.08
N ARG A 84 10.84 24.32 4.85
CA ARG A 84 11.77 23.19 4.80
C ARG A 84 11.70 22.41 3.48
N TYR A 85 10.56 22.51 2.78
CA TYR A 85 10.24 21.66 1.63
C TYR A 85 9.96 22.43 0.33
N TYR A 86 10.00 23.78 0.30
CA TYR A 86 9.63 24.55 -0.90
C TYR A 86 10.45 24.16 -2.13
N GLU A 87 11.78 24.14 -2.01
CA GLU A 87 12.66 23.74 -3.11
C GLU A 87 12.40 22.30 -3.58
N GLN A 88 12.12 21.41 -2.64
CA GLN A 88 11.83 20.02 -2.93
C GLN A 88 10.52 19.86 -3.72
N VAL A 89 9.45 20.55 -3.33
CA VAL A 89 8.16 20.54 -4.05
C VAL A 89 8.34 21.12 -5.47
N GLU A 90 9.03 22.25 -5.63
CA GLU A 90 9.27 22.85 -6.93
C GLU A 90 10.03 21.91 -7.88
N LYS A 91 10.92 21.08 -7.34
CA LYS A 91 11.70 20.11 -8.11
C LYS A 91 10.96 18.81 -8.41
N GLU A 92 10.26 18.25 -7.42
CA GLU A 92 9.61 16.94 -7.50
C GLU A 92 8.19 17.01 -8.08
N CYS A 93 7.47 18.13 -7.86
CA CYS A 93 6.06 18.30 -8.18
C CYS A 93 5.81 19.55 -9.07
N PRO A 94 6.47 19.71 -10.23
CA PRO A 94 6.40 20.93 -11.03
C PRO A 94 5.01 21.21 -11.64
N ASP A 95 4.12 20.22 -11.64
CA ASP A 95 2.74 20.29 -12.14
C ASP A 95 1.69 20.53 -11.04
N ILE A 96 2.13 20.86 -9.81
CA ILE A 96 1.27 21.11 -8.65
C ILE A 96 1.52 22.52 -8.12
N THR A 97 0.47 23.23 -7.75
CA THR A 97 0.59 24.57 -7.16
C THR A 97 1.09 24.47 -5.72
N LEU A 98 2.29 24.99 -5.45
CA LEU A 98 2.83 25.08 -4.11
C LEU A 98 2.18 26.24 -3.33
N ILE A 99 1.57 25.92 -2.20
CA ILE A 99 1.12 26.89 -1.20
C ILE A 99 2.16 26.96 -0.07
N ARG A 100 2.79 28.11 0.06
CA ARG A 100 3.86 28.35 1.03
C ARG A 100 3.28 28.79 2.37
N MET A 101 3.43 27.94 3.38
CA MET A 101 3.02 28.27 4.74
C MET A 101 4.03 29.18 5.42
N GLU A 102 3.58 30.31 5.96
CA GLU A 102 4.43 31.25 6.70
C GLU A 102 4.08 31.28 8.19
N ASN A 103 2.89 31.79 8.54
CA ASN A 103 2.51 32.12 9.91
C ASN A 103 1.20 31.45 10.38
N GLN A 104 0.60 30.63 9.55
CA GLN A 104 -0.69 29.97 9.82
C GLN A 104 -0.54 28.45 9.74
N GLY A 105 -1.51 27.71 10.26
CA GLY A 105 -1.55 26.24 10.15
C GLY A 105 -2.18 25.77 8.83
N PHE A 106 -2.15 24.48 8.58
CA PHE A 106 -2.77 23.87 7.40
C PHE A 106 -4.25 24.20 7.24
N SER A 107 -5.00 24.22 8.35
CA SER A 107 -6.45 24.45 8.36
C SER A 107 -6.85 25.83 7.81
N GLU A 108 -6.07 26.85 8.08
CA GLU A 108 -6.32 28.21 7.60
C GLU A 108 -6.07 28.33 6.11
N TYR A 109 -4.98 27.74 5.59
CA TYR A 109 -4.70 27.70 4.15
C TYR A 109 -5.72 26.87 3.37
N VAL A 110 -6.16 25.72 3.92
CA VAL A 110 -7.23 24.92 3.32
C VAL A 110 -8.53 25.74 3.25
N LYS A 111 -8.89 26.44 4.33
CA LYS A 111 -10.06 27.32 4.36
C LYS A 111 -10.02 28.39 3.27
N GLU A 112 -8.90 29.12 3.17
CA GLU A 112 -8.69 30.15 2.14
C GLU A 112 -8.85 29.59 0.72
N LEU A 113 -8.32 28.38 0.45
CA LEU A 113 -8.45 27.73 -0.85
C LEU A 113 -9.89 27.30 -1.16
N LEU A 114 -10.63 26.81 -0.16
CA LEU A 114 -12.05 26.44 -0.33
C LEU A 114 -12.92 27.68 -0.61
N GLU A 115 -12.72 28.78 0.12
CA GLU A 115 -13.44 30.03 -0.08
C GLU A 115 -13.16 30.66 -1.46
N ASN A 116 -11.89 30.70 -1.90
CA ASN A 116 -11.50 31.26 -3.19
C ASN A 116 -11.91 30.40 -4.39
N TYR A 117 -12.08 29.09 -4.20
CA TYR A 117 -12.53 28.18 -5.26
C TYR A 117 -13.96 28.49 -5.69
N ASP A 118 -14.82 28.81 -4.74
CA ASP A 118 -16.22 29.13 -4.97
C ASP A 118 -16.40 30.42 -5.79
N ASP A 119 -15.62 31.45 -5.51
CA ASP A 119 -15.67 32.73 -6.25
C ASP A 119 -15.33 32.53 -7.75
N ASN A 120 -14.36 31.69 -8.07
CA ASN A 120 -13.98 31.40 -9.46
C ASN A 120 -15.02 30.51 -10.19
N PHE A 121 -15.73 29.64 -9.47
CA PHE A 121 -16.77 28.79 -10.05
C PHE A 121 -17.98 29.58 -10.49
N ASN A 122 -18.40 30.57 -9.70
CA ASN A 122 -19.56 31.45 -9.98
C ASN A 122 -19.33 32.37 -11.18
N GLU A 123 -18.09 32.81 -11.44
CA GLU A 123 -17.76 33.63 -12.61
C GLU A 123 -17.79 32.84 -13.94
N SER A 124 -17.51 31.56 -13.92
CA SER A 124 -17.45 30.70 -15.10
C SER A 124 -18.79 30.06 -15.52
N HIS A 125 -19.86 30.13 -14.69
CA HIS A 125 -21.19 29.57 -14.94
C HIS A 125 -22.32 30.60 -14.74
N PRO A 126 -22.49 31.57 -15.65
CA PRO A 126 -23.47 32.66 -15.47
C PRO A 126 -24.94 32.27 -15.67
N GLN A 127 -25.29 30.99 -15.78
CA GLN A 127 -26.68 30.54 -16.08
C GLN A 127 -27.41 29.82 -14.95
N SER A 128 -27.03 29.94 -13.71
CA SER A 128 -27.87 29.48 -12.58
C SER A 128 -28.52 30.68 -11.88
N ILE A 129 -29.67 31.11 -12.45
CA ILE A 129 -30.84 31.72 -11.80
C ILE A 129 -30.63 32.89 -10.84
N VAL A 130 -30.95 34.05 -11.39
CA VAL A 130 -31.35 35.27 -10.72
C VAL A 130 -32.13 35.03 -9.41
N SER A 131 -31.53 35.41 -8.29
CA SER A 131 -32.29 36.08 -7.22
C SER A 131 -31.37 37.05 -6.47
N ASN A 132 -31.65 38.32 -6.61
CA ASN A 132 -31.09 39.43 -5.83
C ASN A 132 -31.29 39.18 -4.34
N SER A 133 -30.28 38.70 -3.66
CA SER A 133 -30.08 38.97 -2.24
C SER A 133 -28.62 38.74 -1.90
N LYS A 134 -27.95 39.80 -1.44
CA LYS A 134 -26.61 39.76 -0.85
C LYS A 134 -26.64 38.89 0.42
N LYS A 135 -26.43 37.60 0.23
CA LYS A 135 -25.89 36.63 1.18
C LYS A 135 -25.25 35.58 0.27
N SER A 136 -23.94 35.55 0.21
CA SER A 136 -23.19 34.40 -0.30
C SER A 136 -23.79 33.16 0.33
N LYS A 137 -24.42 32.31 -0.48
CA LYS A 137 -24.88 31.01 -0.04
C LYS A 137 -23.57 30.25 0.16
N GLU A 138 -23.19 30.06 1.41
CA GLU A 138 -22.07 29.21 1.78
C GLU A 138 -22.26 27.86 1.08
N LEU A 139 -21.45 27.57 0.07
CA LEU A 139 -21.46 26.25 -0.57
C LEU A 139 -20.83 25.26 0.39
N MET A 140 -21.58 24.23 0.75
CA MET A 140 -21.14 23.16 1.60
C MET A 140 -20.47 22.12 0.71
N TYR A 141 -19.13 21.99 0.80
CA TYR A 141 -18.38 20.92 0.14
C TYR A 141 -18.40 19.64 0.97
N THR A 142 -18.55 18.51 0.29
CA THR A 142 -18.21 17.19 0.84
C THR A 142 -16.78 16.87 0.44
N ILE A 143 -15.89 16.88 1.40
CA ILE A 143 -14.44 16.74 1.23
C ILE A 143 -14.03 15.35 1.67
N ALA A 144 -13.45 14.57 0.76
CA ALA A 144 -12.89 13.27 1.06
C ALA A 144 -11.62 13.43 1.90
N VAL A 145 -11.47 12.62 2.95
CA VAL A 145 -10.25 12.51 3.74
C VAL A 145 -9.84 11.05 3.88
N GLU A 146 -8.57 10.80 4.12
CA GLU A 146 -8.07 9.45 4.38
C GLU A 146 -8.41 8.98 5.80
N ASP A 147 -8.53 7.66 5.99
CA ASP A 147 -8.85 7.04 7.28
C ASP A 147 -7.67 7.11 8.28
N THR A 148 -6.49 7.42 7.78
CA THR A 148 -5.25 7.61 8.55
C THR A 148 -4.93 9.07 8.87
N MET A 149 -5.81 10.02 8.48
CA MET A 149 -5.60 11.44 8.74
C MET A 149 -5.37 11.70 10.22
N ASN A 150 -4.38 12.53 10.53
CA ASN A 150 -4.11 12.93 11.90
C ASN A 150 -5.35 13.56 12.55
N LEU A 151 -5.78 13.04 13.70
CA LEU A 151 -7.01 13.49 14.38
C LEU A 151 -6.96 14.99 14.74
N GLU A 152 -5.80 15.51 15.13
CA GLU A 152 -5.63 16.93 15.45
C GLU A 152 -5.87 17.80 14.20
N LEU A 153 -5.31 17.38 13.06
CA LEU A 153 -5.53 18.06 11.77
C LEU A 153 -7.00 18.01 11.38
N TYR A 154 -7.65 16.84 11.47
CA TYR A 154 -9.06 16.69 11.18
C TYR A 154 -9.94 17.62 12.02
N LEU A 155 -9.68 17.72 13.32
CA LEU A 155 -10.44 18.61 14.23
C LEU A 155 -10.18 20.09 13.91
N LYS A 156 -8.94 20.48 13.57
CA LYS A 156 -8.62 21.85 13.16
C LYS A 156 -9.35 22.23 11.86
N LEU A 157 -9.34 21.31 10.86
CA LEU A 157 -10.06 21.50 9.61
C LEU A 157 -11.57 21.64 9.83
N SER A 158 -12.19 20.75 10.62
CA SER A 158 -13.60 20.80 10.92
C SER A 158 -14.02 22.07 11.65
N ASN A 159 -13.16 22.60 12.54
CA ASN A 159 -13.41 23.85 13.24
C ASN A 159 -13.19 25.09 12.34
N ALA A 160 -12.20 25.06 11.46
CA ALA A 160 -11.90 26.17 10.54
C ALA A 160 -12.95 26.30 9.42
N CYS A 161 -13.51 25.16 8.99
CA CYS A 161 -14.46 25.06 7.88
C CYS A 161 -15.79 24.40 8.33
N PRO A 162 -16.56 25.04 9.25
CA PRO A 162 -17.72 24.40 9.90
C PRO A 162 -18.88 24.11 8.93
N ASP A 163 -18.93 24.80 7.79
CA ASP A 163 -19.98 24.64 6.78
C ASP A 163 -19.66 23.52 5.76
N ASN A 164 -18.46 22.94 5.84
CA ASN A 164 -18.02 21.84 4.99
C ASN A 164 -18.08 20.50 5.72
N GLN A 165 -18.35 19.42 4.98
CA GLN A 165 -18.42 18.07 5.52
C GLN A 165 -17.14 17.31 5.15
N PHE A 166 -16.37 16.87 6.15
CA PHE A 166 -15.22 15.98 5.96
C PHE A 166 -15.65 14.53 6.13
N VAL A 167 -15.46 13.71 5.09
CA VAL A 167 -15.93 12.32 5.03
C VAL A 167 -14.76 11.39 4.75
N ILE A 168 -14.60 10.34 5.58
CA ILE A 168 -13.60 9.30 5.31
C ILE A 168 -13.98 8.58 4.02
N ALA A 169 -13.11 8.65 3.03
CA ALA A 169 -13.29 8.07 1.70
C ALA A 169 -12.17 7.09 1.33
N LYS A 170 -11.78 6.24 2.28
CA LYS A 170 -10.71 5.24 2.13
C LYS A 170 -10.81 4.48 0.82
N ASP A 171 -11.99 3.95 0.49
CA ASP A 171 -12.17 3.12 -0.70
C ASP A 171 -11.86 3.88 -2.00
N ALA A 172 -12.30 5.15 -2.11
CA ALA A 172 -12.02 5.96 -3.29
C ALA A 172 -10.53 6.25 -3.46
N ILE A 173 -9.83 6.50 -2.36
CA ILE A 173 -8.41 6.82 -2.32
C ILE A 173 -7.57 5.56 -2.61
N MET A 174 -7.89 4.45 -1.94
CA MET A 174 -7.12 3.21 -2.01
C MET A 174 -7.36 2.40 -3.29
N GLU A 175 -8.53 2.53 -3.93
CA GLU A 175 -8.84 1.76 -5.15
C GLU A 175 -7.81 1.98 -6.26
N SER A 176 -7.28 3.21 -6.40
CA SER A 176 -6.23 3.52 -7.35
C SER A 176 -4.91 2.83 -7.03
N ARG A 177 -4.60 2.60 -5.73
CA ARG A 177 -3.36 1.97 -5.25
C ARG A 177 -3.41 0.45 -5.30
N MET A 178 -4.61 -0.16 -5.20
CA MET A 178 -4.75 -1.62 -5.26
C MET A 178 -4.24 -2.19 -6.58
N ILE A 179 -4.44 -1.49 -7.70
CA ILE A 179 -4.07 -1.96 -9.04
C ILE A 179 -2.81 -1.25 -9.48
N LYS A 180 -1.69 -1.97 -9.43
CA LYS A 180 -0.36 -1.45 -9.74
C LYS A 180 -0.18 -1.21 -11.24
N ASP A 181 0.44 -0.12 -11.61
CA ASP A 181 0.94 0.08 -12.97
C ASP A 181 2.27 -0.69 -13.19
N GLU A 182 2.73 -0.74 -14.43
CA GLU A 182 3.92 -1.52 -14.79
C GLU A 182 5.19 -1.04 -14.06
N ALA A 183 5.35 0.28 -13.84
CA ALA A 183 6.50 0.84 -13.14
C ALA A 183 6.46 0.49 -11.64
N GLU A 184 5.27 0.46 -11.03
CA GLU A 184 5.08 0.00 -9.65
C GLU A 184 5.44 -1.48 -9.52
N LEU A 185 4.95 -2.33 -10.44
CA LEU A 185 5.27 -3.77 -10.44
C LEU A 185 6.76 -4.03 -10.54
N GLN A 186 7.47 -3.33 -11.43
CA GLN A 186 8.93 -3.44 -11.57
C GLN A 186 9.67 -2.99 -10.31
N THR A 187 9.19 -1.95 -9.65
CA THR A 187 9.78 -1.43 -8.42
C THR A 187 9.59 -2.40 -7.26
N ILE A 188 8.38 -2.95 -7.11
CA ILE A 188 8.08 -3.98 -6.09
C ILE A 188 8.89 -5.24 -6.35
N ALA A 189 8.97 -5.71 -7.59
CA ALA A 189 9.79 -6.87 -7.95
C ALA A 189 11.28 -6.66 -7.63
N LYS A 190 11.78 -5.42 -7.78
CA LYS A 190 13.14 -5.08 -7.38
C LYS A 190 13.32 -5.08 -5.85
N ALA A 191 12.34 -4.57 -5.10
CA ALA A 191 12.36 -4.63 -3.63
C ALA A 191 12.36 -6.11 -3.16
N GLU A 192 11.52 -6.95 -3.76
CA GLU A 192 11.43 -8.38 -3.44
C GLU A 192 12.73 -9.14 -3.78
N ALA A 193 13.35 -8.83 -4.91
CA ALA A 193 14.65 -9.41 -5.29
C ALA A 193 15.77 -9.07 -4.30
N ILE A 194 15.70 -7.93 -3.61
CA ILE A 194 16.63 -7.59 -2.51
C ILE A 194 16.37 -8.52 -1.32
N GLY A 195 15.10 -8.82 -1.00
CA GLY A 195 14.72 -9.81 0.01
C GLY A 195 15.23 -11.21 -0.32
N ASP A 196 15.02 -11.68 -1.55
CA ASP A 196 15.55 -12.99 -2.03
C ASP A 196 17.06 -13.09 -1.86
N ALA A 197 17.79 -12.03 -2.22
CA ALA A 197 19.24 -11.98 -2.05
C ALA A 197 19.65 -11.99 -0.57
N ALA A 198 18.89 -11.30 0.29
CA ALA A 198 19.12 -11.30 1.73
C ALA A 198 18.88 -12.68 2.35
N PHE A 199 17.82 -13.39 1.91
CA PHE A 199 17.59 -14.78 2.33
C PHE A 199 18.76 -15.69 1.96
N THR A 200 19.21 -15.61 0.70
CA THR A 200 20.35 -16.42 0.26
C THR A 200 21.60 -16.14 1.07
N HIS A 201 21.87 -14.85 1.34
CA HIS A 201 23.02 -14.42 2.13
C HIS A 201 22.98 -14.92 3.57
N ILE A 202 21.81 -14.85 4.22
CA ILE A 202 21.70 -15.17 5.65
C ILE A 202 21.90 -16.67 5.95
N LEU A 203 21.61 -17.55 5.00
CA LEU A 203 21.79 -19.00 5.18
C LEU A 203 23.23 -19.37 5.56
N ASP A 204 24.22 -18.71 4.98
CA ASP A 204 25.66 -18.93 5.29
C ASP A 204 26.05 -18.39 6.67
N TYR A 205 25.26 -17.46 7.23
CA TYR A 205 25.54 -16.84 8.52
C TYR A 205 24.93 -17.64 9.69
N MET A 206 23.83 -18.35 9.43
CA MET A 206 23.04 -19.06 10.44
C MET A 206 23.78 -20.32 10.92
N LYS A 207 24.01 -20.40 12.22
CA LYS A 207 24.60 -21.59 12.90
C LYS A 207 24.26 -21.58 14.39
N PRO A 208 24.35 -22.73 15.06
CA PRO A 208 24.15 -22.78 16.52
C PRO A 208 25.02 -21.75 17.26
N GLY A 209 24.41 -21.03 18.19
CA GLY A 209 25.08 -20.03 19.01
C GLY A 209 24.98 -18.57 18.51
N VAL A 210 24.61 -18.33 17.24
CA VAL A 210 24.26 -17.00 16.73
C VAL A 210 22.90 -16.61 17.31
N THR A 211 22.69 -15.34 17.65
CA THR A 211 21.41 -14.88 18.23
C THR A 211 20.40 -14.48 17.13
N GLU A 212 19.11 -14.50 17.49
CA GLU A 212 18.06 -13.93 16.64
C GLU A 212 18.37 -12.48 16.26
N ALA A 213 18.87 -11.69 17.23
CA ALA A 213 19.26 -10.29 17.01
C ALA A 213 20.41 -10.13 16.00
N ASP A 214 21.44 -10.99 16.06
CA ASP A 214 22.54 -10.96 15.09
C ASP A 214 22.05 -11.27 13.67
N ILE A 215 21.11 -12.22 13.53
CA ILE A 215 20.55 -12.61 12.24
C ILE A 215 19.69 -11.46 11.68
N ALA A 216 18.80 -10.86 12.48
CA ALA A 216 18.00 -9.74 12.06
C ALA A 216 18.87 -8.57 11.58
N LEU A 217 19.87 -8.20 12.38
CA LEU A 217 20.81 -7.12 12.05
C LEU A 217 21.55 -7.39 10.73
N GLU A 218 21.99 -8.63 10.48
CA GLU A 218 22.69 -8.99 9.25
C GLU A 218 21.78 -8.91 8.02
N ILE A 219 20.52 -9.39 8.14
CA ILE A 219 19.49 -9.26 7.07
C ILE A 219 19.27 -7.79 6.73
N GLU A 220 19.01 -6.95 7.73
CA GLU A 220 18.74 -5.52 7.57
C GLU A 220 19.91 -4.77 6.95
N PHE A 221 21.13 -5.05 7.44
CA PHE A 221 22.33 -4.44 6.91
C PHE A 221 22.57 -4.85 5.44
N PHE A 222 22.36 -6.13 5.13
CA PHE A 222 22.51 -6.62 3.76
C PHE A 222 21.51 -5.94 2.82
N MET A 223 20.21 -5.88 3.18
CA MET A 223 19.19 -5.22 2.36
C MET A 223 19.52 -3.75 2.10
N LYS A 224 19.99 -3.02 3.12
CA LYS A 224 20.42 -1.61 2.97
C LYS A 224 21.63 -1.48 2.03
N ARG A 225 22.58 -2.39 2.08
CA ARG A 225 23.73 -2.40 1.14
C ARG A 225 23.32 -2.70 -0.30
N GLN A 226 22.21 -3.42 -0.49
CA GLN A 226 21.64 -3.69 -1.82
C GLN A 226 20.79 -2.52 -2.36
N GLY A 227 20.65 -1.43 -1.63
CA GLY A 227 19.96 -0.21 -2.07
C GLY A 227 18.57 0.02 -1.47
N ALA A 228 18.18 -0.77 -0.47
CA ALA A 228 16.96 -0.49 0.28
C ALA A 228 17.10 0.83 1.05
N SER A 229 16.07 1.68 1.02
CA SER A 229 16.04 2.95 1.74
C SER A 229 15.75 2.76 3.23
N LYS A 230 14.85 1.81 3.55
CA LYS A 230 14.45 1.44 4.92
C LYS A 230 13.87 0.02 4.91
N LEU A 231 13.52 -0.49 6.09
CA LEU A 231 12.75 -1.72 6.22
C LEU A 231 11.26 -1.45 5.89
N SER A 232 10.55 -2.47 5.42
CA SER A 232 9.09 -2.40 5.24
C SER A 232 8.37 -2.44 6.59
N PHE A 233 8.91 -3.23 7.51
CA PHE A 233 8.47 -3.42 8.89
C PHE A 233 9.65 -3.92 9.73
N ASP A 234 9.46 -4.03 11.06
CA ASP A 234 10.48 -4.58 11.97
C ASP A 234 10.73 -6.06 11.65
N THR A 235 11.95 -6.41 11.30
CA THR A 235 12.36 -7.77 10.94
C THR A 235 12.02 -8.75 12.04
N ILE A 236 11.36 -9.85 11.71
CA ILE A 236 11.09 -10.95 12.62
C ILE A 236 12.11 -12.06 12.39
N VAL A 237 12.81 -12.46 13.45
CA VAL A 237 13.62 -13.68 13.50
C VAL A 237 13.23 -14.42 14.76
N ALA A 238 12.54 -15.55 14.60
CA ALA A 238 11.98 -16.30 15.71
C ALA A 238 12.43 -17.75 15.67
N SER A 239 13.17 -18.20 16.69
CA SER A 239 13.78 -19.51 16.74
C SER A 239 13.17 -20.43 17.80
N GLY A 240 13.05 -21.73 17.49
CA GLY A 240 12.49 -22.73 18.37
C GLY A 240 11.13 -22.32 18.94
N PRO A 241 10.94 -22.26 20.28
CA PRO A 241 9.65 -21.87 20.88
C PRO A 241 9.17 -20.47 20.50
N ASN A 242 10.08 -19.50 20.19
CA ASN A 242 9.70 -18.16 19.79
C ASN A 242 8.94 -18.17 18.45
N SER A 243 9.27 -19.10 17.54
CA SER A 243 8.59 -19.21 16.25
C SER A 243 7.10 -19.59 16.36
N SER A 244 6.65 -20.03 17.55
CA SER A 244 5.21 -20.25 17.79
C SER A 244 4.38 -18.98 17.93
N MET A 245 5.01 -17.80 17.89
CA MET A 245 4.37 -16.50 17.95
C MET A 245 4.44 -15.84 16.56
N PRO A 246 3.30 -15.58 15.87
CA PRO A 246 3.30 -15.00 14.51
C PRO A 246 4.05 -13.65 14.42
N HIS A 247 3.92 -12.79 15.44
CA HIS A 247 4.57 -11.48 15.54
C HIS A 247 5.60 -11.47 16.66
N ALA A 248 6.46 -12.51 16.71
CA ALA A 248 7.53 -12.58 17.68
C ALA A 248 8.49 -11.40 17.54
N GLN A 249 8.86 -10.80 18.66
CA GLN A 249 9.94 -9.82 18.66
C GLN A 249 11.29 -10.53 18.68
N VAL A 250 12.28 -9.95 17.99
CA VAL A 250 13.65 -10.44 17.98
C VAL A 250 14.24 -10.39 19.40
N THR A 251 14.89 -11.48 19.80
CA THR A 251 15.51 -11.61 21.13
C THR A 251 17.00 -11.95 21.05
N ASN A 252 17.66 -12.01 22.21
CA ASN A 252 19.02 -12.52 22.32
C ASN A 252 19.10 -14.07 22.46
N ARG A 253 18.00 -14.79 22.13
CA ARG A 253 18.02 -16.24 22.11
C ARG A 253 19.02 -16.73 21.06
N LYS A 254 19.89 -17.64 21.47
CA LYS A 254 20.84 -18.29 20.56
C LYS A 254 20.19 -19.47 19.86
N LEU A 255 20.43 -19.60 18.56
CA LEU A 255 20.02 -20.75 17.77
C LEU A 255 20.58 -22.05 18.36
N GLN A 256 19.78 -23.08 18.38
CA GLN A 256 20.11 -24.41 18.89
C GLN A 256 19.84 -25.47 17.83
N MET A 257 20.58 -26.59 17.91
CA MET A 257 20.26 -27.76 17.09
C MET A 257 18.83 -28.23 17.34
N GLY A 258 18.10 -28.48 16.27
CA GLY A 258 16.68 -28.90 16.32
C GLY A 258 15.71 -27.70 16.29
N ASP A 259 16.16 -26.45 16.23
CA ASP A 259 15.26 -25.30 16.08
C ASP A 259 14.72 -25.19 14.65
N PHE A 260 13.42 -24.82 14.51
CA PHE A 260 12.98 -24.03 13.37
C PHE A 260 13.30 -22.56 13.62
N VAL A 261 13.67 -21.85 12.55
CA VAL A 261 13.86 -20.42 12.55
C VAL A 261 12.99 -19.82 11.46
N THR A 262 11.95 -19.11 11.87
CA THR A 262 11.09 -18.33 10.98
C THR A 262 11.68 -16.94 10.87
N MET A 263 11.94 -16.51 9.65
CA MET A 263 12.44 -15.18 9.30
C MET A 263 11.42 -14.52 8.40
N ASP A 264 10.92 -13.36 8.83
CA ASP A 264 9.96 -12.53 8.11
C ASP A 264 10.53 -11.13 8.01
N PHE A 265 10.75 -10.68 6.78
CA PHE A 265 11.47 -9.46 6.50
C PHE A 265 11.13 -8.90 5.12
N GLY A 266 11.23 -7.58 5.03
CA GLY A 266 11.03 -6.87 3.79
C GLY A 266 11.73 -5.51 3.80
N CYS A 267 11.91 -4.94 2.63
CA CYS A 267 12.56 -3.66 2.47
C CYS A 267 11.77 -2.70 1.58
N VAL A 268 12.04 -1.42 1.74
CA VAL A 268 11.50 -0.37 0.86
C VAL A 268 12.56 0.00 -0.17
N TYR A 269 12.19 -0.14 -1.44
CA TYR A 269 12.97 0.32 -2.58
C TYR A 269 12.17 1.33 -3.39
N GLN A 270 12.70 2.54 -3.56
CA GLN A 270 12.00 3.65 -4.25
C GLN A 270 10.54 3.86 -3.79
N GLY A 271 10.32 3.78 -2.48
CA GLY A 271 9.01 3.98 -1.87
C GLY A 271 8.15 2.72 -1.73
N TYR A 272 8.41 1.64 -2.47
CA TYR A 272 7.62 0.41 -2.47
C TYR A 272 8.19 -0.66 -1.56
N CYS A 273 7.29 -1.34 -0.83
CA CYS A 273 7.61 -2.42 0.10
C CYS A 273 7.81 -3.75 -0.63
N SER A 274 8.64 -4.61 -0.04
CA SER A 274 8.66 -6.06 -0.23
C SER A 274 8.27 -6.78 1.05
N ASP A 275 7.93 -8.08 0.93
CA ASP A 275 7.47 -8.91 2.04
C ASP A 275 7.71 -10.39 1.77
N MET A 276 8.44 -11.06 2.65
CA MET A 276 8.75 -12.47 2.49
C MET A 276 9.02 -13.17 3.81
N THR A 277 8.38 -14.31 4.04
CA THR A 277 8.71 -15.20 5.15
C THR A 277 9.29 -16.53 4.65
N ARG A 278 10.36 -16.98 5.30
CA ARG A 278 10.91 -18.34 5.17
C ARG A 278 11.19 -18.93 6.53
N THR A 279 10.96 -20.24 6.65
CA THR A 279 11.33 -21.03 7.83
C THR A 279 12.38 -22.06 7.44
N VAL A 280 13.47 -22.15 8.20
CA VAL A 280 14.56 -23.11 8.02
C VAL A 280 14.77 -23.94 9.29
N ALA A 281 15.46 -25.06 9.21
CA ALA A 281 15.84 -25.89 10.36
C ALA A 281 17.33 -25.77 10.67
N ILE A 282 17.70 -25.69 11.94
CA ILE A 282 19.07 -25.79 12.43
C ILE A 282 19.32 -27.24 12.85
N GLY A 283 20.05 -27.99 12.01
CA GLY A 283 20.18 -29.44 12.18
C GLY A 283 18.91 -30.20 11.88
N GLU A 284 18.88 -31.50 12.14
CA GLU A 284 17.81 -32.39 11.75
C GLU A 284 16.50 -32.10 12.51
N PRO A 285 15.41 -31.68 11.82
CA PRO A 285 14.12 -31.48 12.47
C PRO A 285 13.41 -32.82 12.78
N THR A 286 12.52 -32.78 13.77
CA THR A 286 11.71 -33.96 14.11
C THR A 286 10.71 -34.32 13.00
N GLU A 287 10.17 -35.56 13.03
CA GLU A 287 9.12 -35.98 12.08
C GLU A 287 7.89 -35.06 12.12
N GLU A 288 7.50 -34.60 13.32
CA GLU A 288 6.38 -33.67 13.47
C GLU A 288 6.68 -32.30 12.84
N MET A 289 7.88 -31.78 13.03
CA MET A 289 8.30 -30.52 12.40
C MET A 289 8.25 -30.63 10.88
N ARG A 290 8.77 -31.72 10.32
CA ARG A 290 8.70 -31.98 8.86
C ARG A 290 7.25 -32.06 8.37
N LYS A 291 6.39 -32.75 9.12
CA LYS A 291 4.96 -32.86 8.79
C LYS A 291 4.27 -31.49 8.79
N VAL A 292 4.48 -30.68 9.82
CA VAL A 292 3.87 -29.34 9.92
C VAL A 292 4.39 -28.43 8.81
N TYR A 293 5.70 -28.47 8.53
CA TYR A 293 6.29 -27.71 7.43
C TYR A 293 5.63 -28.06 6.09
N GLN A 294 5.51 -29.36 5.80
CA GLN A 294 4.88 -29.84 4.56
C GLN A 294 3.43 -29.39 4.44
N ILE A 295 2.66 -29.39 5.55
CA ILE A 295 1.26 -28.91 5.55
C ILE A 295 1.20 -27.42 5.21
N VAL A 296 2.09 -26.59 5.75
CA VAL A 296 2.13 -25.16 5.45
C VAL A 296 2.56 -24.93 3.99
N LEU A 297 3.56 -25.64 3.51
CA LEU A 297 4.00 -25.57 2.10
C LEU A 297 2.87 -25.98 1.14
N ASP A 298 2.18 -27.07 1.42
CA ASP A 298 1.05 -27.52 0.59
C ASP A 298 -0.11 -26.51 0.62
N ALA A 299 -0.36 -25.87 1.78
CA ALA A 299 -1.39 -24.84 1.92
C ALA A 299 -1.05 -23.60 1.06
N ASN A 300 0.19 -23.12 1.10
CA ASN A 300 0.68 -22.02 0.26
C ASN A 300 0.55 -22.39 -1.23
N LEU A 301 1.04 -23.53 -1.67
CA LEU A 301 0.97 -23.94 -3.08
C LEU A 301 -0.48 -24.04 -3.57
N ARG A 302 -1.41 -24.57 -2.77
CA ARG A 302 -2.84 -24.69 -3.11
C ARG A 302 -3.53 -23.34 -3.20
N ALA A 303 -3.22 -22.42 -2.29
CA ALA A 303 -3.77 -21.07 -2.33
C ALA A 303 -3.28 -20.32 -3.56
N MET A 304 -1.99 -20.39 -3.87
CA MET A 304 -1.41 -19.80 -5.08
C MET A 304 -2.11 -20.29 -6.36
N GLU A 305 -2.42 -21.59 -6.48
CA GLU A 305 -3.16 -22.13 -7.64
C GLU A 305 -4.58 -21.55 -7.79
N ALA A 306 -5.16 -21.05 -6.69
CA ALA A 306 -6.48 -20.40 -6.73
C ALA A 306 -6.41 -18.91 -7.11
N ILE A 307 -5.22 -18.28 -7.05
CA ILE A 307 -5.03 -16.85 -7.33
C ILE A 307 -5.15 -16.59 -8.82
N ARG A 308 -6.16 -15.83 -9.22
CA ARG A 308 -6.36 -15.27 -10.55
C ARG A 308 -7.41 -14.17 -10.49
N LYS A 309 -7.49 -13.35 -11.52
CA LYS A 309 -8.53 -12.34 -11.66
C LYS A 309 -9.94 -12.95 -11.55
N GLY A 310 -10.82 -12.26 -10.83
CA GLY A 310 -12.24 -12.60 -10.74
C GLY A 310 -12.62 -13.56 -9.60
N VAL A 311 -11.67 -13.92 -8.74
CA VAL A 311 -11.91 -14.76 -7.56
C VAL A 311 -12.08 -13.87 -6.33
N LYS A 312 -12.96 -14.22 -5.41
CA LYS A 312 -13.09 -13.49 -4.15
C LYS A 312 -11.92 -13.77 -3.21
N CYS A 313 -11.46 -12.75 -2.53
CA CYS A 313 -10.33 -12.86 -1.58
C CYS A 313 -10.60 -13.89 -0.46
N ASN A 314 -11.84 -13.96 0.06
CA ASN A 314 -12.21 -14.96 1.07
C ASN A 314 -12.24 -16.40 0.53
N GLU A 315 -12.48 -16.60 -0.76
CA GLU A 315 -12.44 -17.93 -1.38
C GLU A 315 -11.00 -18.43 -1.49
N ILE A 316 -10.03 -17.53 -1.75
CA ILE A 316 -8.59 -17.87 -1.78
C ILE A 316 -8.12 -18.21 -0.38
N ASP A 317 -8.43 -17.39 0.65
CA ASP A 317 -8.14 -17.72 2.06
C ASP A 317 -8.72 -19.10 2.46
N ALA A 318 -9.95 -19.38 2.03
CA ALA A 318 -10.62 -20.63 2.38
C ALA A 318 -9.89 -21.88 1.85
N VAL A 319 -9.15 -21.79 0.75
CA VAL A 319 -8.36 -22.90 0.21
C VAL A 319 -7.26 -23.32 1.18
N ALA A 320 -6.39 -22.40 1.61
CA ALA A 320 -5.32 -22.69 2.56
C ALA A 320 -5.87 -23.10 3.93
N ARG A 321 -6.79 -22.29 4.46
CA ARG A 321 -7.42 -22.51 5.77
C ARG A 321 -8.17 -23.83 5.85
N GLY A 322 -8.93 -24.18 4.81
CA GLY A 322 -9.65 -25.44 4.71
C GLY A 322 -8.70 -26.65 4.68
N TYR A 323 -7.61 -26.53 3.93
CA TYR A 323 -6.58 -27.58 3.91
C TYR A 323 -5.90 -27.75 5.26
N ILE A 324 -5.39 -26.70 5.89
CA ILE A 324 -4.77 -26.75 7.23
C ILE A 324 -5.75 -27.35 8.25
N LYS A 325 -7.03 -26.95 8.22
CA LYS A 325 -8.07 -27.53 9.09
C LYS A 325 -8.28 -29.02 8.84
N SER A 326 -8.28 -29.48 7.59
CA SER A 326 -8.43 -30.91 7.24
C SER A 326 -7.28 -31.79 7.75
N GLN A 327 -6.10 -31.16 7.94
CA GLN A 327 -4.92 -31.84 8.51
C GLN A 327 -4.90 -31.82 10.06
N GLY A 328 -5.93 -31.23 10.70
CA GLY A 328 -6.07 -31.18 12.16
C GLY A 328 -5.41 -29.99 12.84
N TYR A 329 -4.95 -28.96 12.06
CA TYR A 329 -4.24 -27.80 12.60
C TYR A 329 -5.04 -26.49 12.45
N GLY A 330 -6.35 -26.56 12.22
CA GLY A 330 -7.18 -25.37 11.98
C GLY A 330 -7.13 -24.31 13.08
N ASP A 331 -7.02 -24.71 14.35
CA ASP A 331 -6.98 -23.81 15.50
C ASP A 331 -5.60 -23.10 15.65
N TYR A 332 -4.61 -23.50 14.88
CA TYR A 332 -3.25 -22.98 14.91
C TYR A 332 -2.93 -22.04 13.74
N PHE A 333 -3.90 -21.71 12.89
CA PHE A 333 -3.82 -20.71 11.83
C PHE A 333 -4.78 -19.55 12.12
N GLY A 334 -4.29 -18.56 12.87
CA GLY A 334 -5.11 -17.53 13.52
C GLY A 334 -5.22 -16.20 12.79
N HIS A 335 -4.50 -15.98 11.67
CA HIS A 335 -4.52 -14.70 10.90
C HIS A 335 -5.11 -14.89 9.49
N GLY A 336 -5.23 -13.82 8.72
CA GLY A 336 -5.59 -13.89 7.30
C GLY A 336 -4.50 -14.57 6.48
N LEU A 337 -4.87 -15.07 5.30
CA LEU A 337 -3.91 -15.70 4.40
C LEU A 337 -2.92 -14.70 3.80
N GLY A 338 -3.27 -13.40 3.72
CA GLY A 338 -2.40 -12.39 3.15
C GLY A 338 -3.04 -11.02 3.04
N HIS A 339 -2.27 -10.07 2.51
CA HIS A 339 -2.66 -8.67 2.35
C HIS A 339 -2.02 -8.05 1.11
N GLY A 340 -2.61 -6.94 0.66
CA GLY A 340 -2.01 -6.12 -0.38
C GLY A 340 -0.68 -5.50 0.08
N VAL A 341 0.23 -5.33 -0.85
CA VAL A 341 1.53 -4.67 -0.64
C VAL A 341 1.73 -3.60 -1.69
N GLY A 342 2.32 -2.47 -1.30
CA GLY A 342 2.60 -1.36 -2.21
C GLY A 342 3.52 -0.34 -1.58
N LEU A 343 3.08 0.91 -1.49
CA LEU A 343 3.77 1.97 -0.75
C LEU A 343 3.72 1.75 0.76
N ASP A 344 2.61 1.17 1.23
CA ASP A 344 2.49 0.68 2.60
C ASP A 344 2.63 -0.84 2.59
N ILE A 345 3.18 -1.37 3.68
CA ILE A 345 3.33 -2.82 3.83
C ILE A 345 1.98 -3.52 3.86
N HIS A 346 1.00 -2.92 4.51
CA HIS A 346 -0.35 -3.42 4.62
C HIS A 346 -1.32 -2.56 3.81
N GLU A 347 -1.66 -3.00 2.61
CA GLU A 347 -2.68 -2.39 1.75
C GLU A 347 -3.91 -3.30 1.59
N GLU A 348 -4.96 -2.77 0.97
CA GLU A 348 -6.07 -3.60 0.46
C GLU A 348 -5.70 -4.25 -0.89
N PRO A 349 -6.30 -5.40 -1.24
CA PRO A 349 -7.26 -6.15 -0.44
C PRO A 349 -6.58 -7.09 0.56
N ARG A 350 -7.39 -7.75 1.42
CA ARG A 350 -6.92 -8.79 2.34
C ARG A 350 -7.37 -10.16 1.86
N PHE A 351 -6.47 -11.15 1.79
CA PHE A 351 -6.87 -12.54 1.72
C PHE A 351 -7.27 -12.99 3.13
N SER A 352 -8.56 -12.88 3.45
CA SER A 352 -9.09 -13.20 4.78
C SER A 352 -10.54 -13.66 4.71
N PRO A 353 -11.04 -14.38 5.74
CA PRO A 353 -12.42 -14.92 5.73
C PRO A 353 -13.52 -13.88 5.58
N LYS A 354 -13.23 -12.60 5.88
CA LYS A 354 -14.21 -11.50 5.87
C LYS A 354 -14.14 -10.62 4.61
N CYS A 355 -13.17 -10.81 3.75
CA CYS A 355 -12.95 -9.96 2.58
C CYS A 355 -13.65 -10.54 1.35
N ASP A 356 -14.66 -9.87 0.85
CA ASP A 356 -15.41 -10.26 -0.34
C ASP A 356 -14.98 -9.52 -1.63
N VAL A 357 -13.89 -8.74 -1.54
CA VAL A 357 -13.28 -8.07 -2.70
C VAL A 357 -12.93 -9.10 -3.75
N ILE A 358 -13.27 -8.77 -5.00
CA ILE A 358 -12.93 -9.59 -6.16
C ILE A 358 -11.56 -9.17 -6.68
N THR A 359 -10.65 -10.13 -6.83
CA THR A 359 -9.31 -9.90 -7.34
C THR A 359 -9.34 -9.30 -8.75
N LYS A 360 -8.51 -8.31 -8.96
CA LYS A 360 -8.29 -7.65 -10.27
C LYS A 360 -6.84 -7.89 -10.70
N GLU A 361 -6.61 -7.85 -12.01
CA GLU A 361 -5.28 -7.95 -12.58
C GLU A 361 -4.37 -6.82 -12.06
N ASN A 362 -3.09 -7.15 -11.81
CA ASN A 362 -2.08 -6.26 -11.22
C ASN A 362 -2.31 -5.86 -9.75
N MET A 363 -3.16 -6.54 -9.01
CA MET A 363 -3.10 -6.52 -7.55
C MET A 363 -1.84 -7.28 -7.10
N VAL A 364 -1.12 -6.72 -6.12
CA VAL A 364 0.05 -7.35 -5.49
C VAL A 364 -0.35 -7.72 -4.07
N ILE A 365 -0.24 -9.01 -3.72
CA ILE A 365 -0.80 -9.57 -2.48
C ILE A 365 0.15 -10.65 -1.96
N THR A 366 0.25 -10.80 -0.64
CA THR A 366 0.98 -11.91 0.00
C THR A 366 0.13 -13.17 0.06
N ASP A 367 0.79 -14.33 0.09
CA ASP A 367 0.22 -15.65 0.38
C ASP A 367 1.09 -16.31 1.46
N GLU A 368 0.66 -16.21 2.72
CA GLU A 368 1.46 -16.45 3.93
C GLU A 368 0.79 -17.40 4.95
N PRO A 369 0.36 -18.59 4.57
CA PRO A 369 -0.19 -19.51 5.56
C PRO A 369 0.84 -19.87 6.62
N GLY A 370 0.37 -20.06 7.87
CA GLY A 370 1.21 -20.45 8.98
C GLY A 370 0.51 -21.39 9.98
N ILE A 371 1.30 -22.20 10.67
CA ILE A 371 0.87 -23.05 11.79
C ILE A 371 1.77 -22.73 12.97
N TYR A 372 1.17 -22.35 14.10
CA TYR A 372 1.89 -21.92 15.29
C TYR A 372 1.48 -22.79 16.49
N LEU A 373 2.38 -23.65 16.95
CA LEU A 373 2.14 -24.59 18.07
C LEU A 373 2.65 -23.97 19.37
N PRO A 374 1.78 -23.47 20.27
CA PRO A 374 2.18 -22.66 21.43
C PRO A 374 3.28 -23.30 22.27
N GLY A 375 4.35 -22.53 22.52
CA GLY A 375 5.50 -22.94 23.34
C GLY A 375 6.39 -24.03 22.73
N ARG A 376 6.13 -24.39 21.46
CA ARG A 376 6.87 -25.45 20.77
C ARG A 376 7.63 -24.91 19.54
N PHE A 377 6.95 -24.64 18.46
CA PHE A 377 7.47 -24.06 17.23
C PHE A 377 6.35 -23.55 16.34
N GLY A 378 6.68 -22.74 15.36
CA GLY A 378 5.80 -22.31 14.26
C GLY A 378 6.49 -22.42 12.92
N VAL A 379 5.69 -22.42 11.87
CA VAL A 379 6.11 -22.37 10.47
C VAL A 379 5.25 -21.37 9.74
N ARG A 380 5.85 -20.44 9.01
CA ARG A 380 5.21 -19.59 7.99
C ARG A 380 6.04 -19.67 6.71
N ILE A 381 5.35 -19.74 5.58
CA ILE A 381 5.95 -19.68 4.25
C ILE A 381 5.12 -18.67 3.47
N GLU A 382 5.78 -17.64 2.98
CA GLU A 382 5.15 -16.51 2.33
C GLU A 382 5.79 -16.18 1.00
N ASP A 383 4.97 -15.92 0.02
CA ASP A 383 5.38 -15.34 -1.24
C ASP A 383 4.56 -14.10 -1.57
N LEU A 384 5.20 -13.12 -2.20
CA LEU A 384 4.55 -11.97 -2.81
C LEU A 384 4.18 -12.31 -4.26
N VAL A 385 2.92 -12.09 -4.64
CA VAL A 385 2.40 -12.43 -5.96
C VAL A 385 1.65 -11.28 -6.62
N VAL A 386 1.71 -11.24 -7.95
CA VAL A 386 0.89 -10.36 -8.79
C VAL A 386 -0.25 -11.16 -9.38
N VAL A 387 -1.49 -10.72 -9.17
CA VAL A 387 -2.67 -11.33 -9.80
C VAL A 387 -2.64 -11.09 -11.30
N LYS A 388 -2.76 -12.15 -12.10
CA LYS A 388 -2.86 -12.09 -13.56
C LYS A 388 -4.24 -12.58 -14.04
N LYS A 389 -4.49 -12.43 -15.32
CA LYS A 389 -5.78 -12.80 -15.92
C LYS A 389 -6.18 -14.26 -15.63
N ASP A 390 -5.26 -15.20 -15.86
CA ASP A 390 -5.53 -16.64 -15.80
C ASP A 390 -4.68 -17.36 -14.74
N GLY A 391 -4.12 -16.63 -13.77
CA GLY A 391 -3.22 -17.13 -12.72
C GLY A 391 -2.53 -16.01 -11.97
N TYR A 392 -1.29 -16.23 -11.63
CA TYR A 392 -0.45 -15.28 -10.89
C TYR A 392 0.98 -15.25 -11.44
N GLU A 393 1.70 -14.19 -11.11
CA GLU A 393 3.14 -14.09 -11.28
C GLU A 393 3.76 -13.99 -9.88
N LYS A 394 4.71 -14.87 -9.58
CA LYS A 394 5.41 -14.88 -8.30
C LYS A 394 6.59 -13.92 -8.35
N LEU A 395 6.69 -13.03 -7.35
CA LEU A 395 7.80 -12.10 -7.21
C LEU A 395 8.91 -12.64 -6.30
N SER A 396 8.56 -13.42 -5.26
CA SER A 396 9.52 -14.08 -4.35
C SER A 396 10.11 -15.33 -5.00
N HIS A 397 11.41 -15.40 -5.16
CA HIS A 397 12.09 -16.52 -5.85
C HIS A 397 12.90 -17.43 -4.92
N SER A 398 13.05 -17.08 -3.64
CA SER A 398 13.70 -17.92 -2.64
C SER A 398 13.06 -19.30 -2.52
N ASP A 399 13.85 -20.34 -2.35
CA ASP A 399 13.36 -21.72 -2.22
C ASP A 399 12.41 -21.86 -1.03
N LYS A 400 11.33 -22.61 -1.23
CA LYS A 400 10.32 -22.93 -0.23
C LYS A 400 10.44 -24.37 0.33
N GLN A 401 11.33 -25.17 -0.25
CA GLN A 401 11.59 -26.49 0.33
C GLN A 401 12.30 -26.34 1.67
N LEU A 402 12.10 -27.30 2.56
CA LEU A 402 12.73 -27.26 3.88
C LEU A 402 14.25 -27.31 3.76
N ILE A 403 14.91 -26.21 4.09
CA ILE A 403 16.37 -26.10 4.17
C ILE A 403 16.79 -26.52 5.58
N VAL A 404 17.77 -27.40 5.65
CA VAL A 404 18.40 -27.87 6.90
C VAL A 404 19.85 -27.39 6.90
N LEU A 405 20.22 -26.57 7.89
CA LEU A 405 21.52 -25.94 8.09
C LEU A 405 22.31 -26.67 9.17
#